data_e576f2a5d5de41a5b26aa638cc919110
#
_entry.id   e576f2a5d5de41a5b26aa638cc919110
#
_cell.length_a   1.000
_cell.length_b   1.000
_cell.length_c   1.000
_cell.angle_alpha   90.00
_cell.angle_beta   90.00
_cell.angle_gamma   90.00
#
_symmetry.space_group_name_H-M   'P 1'
#
loop_
_entity.id
_entity.type
_entity.pdbx_description
1 polymer ?
#
loop_
_entity_poly.entity_id
_entity_poly.type
_entity_poly.pdbx_seq_one_letter_code
_entity_poly.pdbx_strand_id
1 'polypeptide(L)'
;MSQRFKPHLALITVQILFGIWPIFGKIVLRSMSSTSLVVLRLAGAAVLFAILQRRLTPLLRMPVKDIVVLTACSLLGIVGNQFLFVKGLSLTTVINAEILSTTIPVYAIATSILLGYERGSLKTLIGVLFSVAGVVYLVNPFHADLSTHTTTGNVLILVNSFLYALYIVISKNLVGRYGALNVATWIFLIGSVITVPVGVYSLQRENLAAVGAGTWAAVAFIIVFPTVIAYYLNAWALTRVPPSVVAIYIYLQPLIAFGFAPLLLGESWSWRTIAAAILIFGGVTLVTRDTDRRIHVSV
;
A
#
# COMPACT_ATOMS: atom_id res chain seq x y z
N MET A 1 -18.13 21.51 -8.13
CA MET A 1 -17.29 20.42 -8.67
C MET A 1 -18.16 19.26 -9.09
N SER A 2 -18.02 18.77 -10.34
CA SER A 2 -18.77 17.62 -10.84
C SER A 2 -18.56 16.39 -9.91
N GLN A 3 -19.62 15.62 -9.67
CA GLN A 3 -19.58 14.39 -8.86
C GLN A 3 -18.52 13.38 -9.37
N ARG A 4 -18.21 13.44 -10.67
CA ARG A 4 -17.19 12.58 -11.31
C ARG A 4 -15.76 12.95 -10.92
N PHE A 5 -15.47 14.19 -10.53
CA PHE A 5 -14.10 14.63 -10.20
C PHE A 5 -13.68 14.30 -8.76
N LYS A 6 -14.63 14.15 -7.85
CA LYS A 6 -14.36 13.91 -6.42
C LYS A 6 -13.53 12.65 -6.14
N PRO A 7 -13.78 11.48 -6.78
CA PRO A 7 -12.95 10.29 -6.56
C PRO A 7 -11.50 10.48 -7.00
N HIS A 8 -11.28 11.18 -8.10
CA HIS A 8 -9.93 11.45 -8.60
C HIS A 8 -9.15 12.38 -7.67
N LEU A 9 -9.78 13.41 -7.12
CA LEU A 9 -9.16 14.28 -6.12
C LEU A 9 -8.81 13.49 -4.84
N ALA A 10 -9.72 12.63 -4.37
CA ALA A 10 -9.46 11.77 -3.23
C ALA A 10 -8.24 10.86 -3.49
N LEU A 11 -8.15 10.25 -4.67
CA LEU A 11 -7.02 9.40 -5.05
C LEU A 11 -5.70 10.18 -5.13
N ILE A 12 -5.69 11.39 -5.68
CA ILE A 12 -4.50 12.26 -5.67
C ILE A 12 -4.06 12.53 -4.23
N THR A 13 -5.01 12.90 -3.35
CA THR A 13 -4.71 13.13 -1.92
C THR A 13 -4.13 11.88 -1.26
N VAL A 14 -4.71 10.70 -1.53
CA VAL A 14 -4.20 9.41 -1.03
C VAL A 14 -2.75 9.20 -1.44
N GLN A 15 -2.43 9.43 -2.72
CA GLN A 15 -1.08 9.16 -3.21
C GLN A 15 -0.05 10.16 -2.70
N ILE A 16 -0.45 11.42 -2.47
CA ILE A 16 0.42 12.39 -1.78
C ILE A 16 0.73 11.89 -0.37
N LEU A 17 -0.28 11.44 0.38
CA LEU A 17 -0.10 10.94 1.72
C LEU A 17 0.75 9.65 1.76
N PHE A 18 0.53 8.74 0.82
CA PHE A 18 1.32 7.51 0.71
C PHE A 18 2.75 7.76 0.25
N GLY A 19 2.99 8.69 -0.67
CA GLY A 19 4.34 9.03 -1.12
C GLY A 19 5.19 9.75 -0.05
N ILE A 20 4.54 10.51 0.84
CA ILE A 20 5.23 11.17 1.96
C ILE A 20 5.47 10.20 3.13
N TRP A 21 4.58 9.24 3.35
CA TRP A 21 4.62 8.34 4.50
C TRP A 21 5.96 7.58 4.68
N PRO A 22 6.59 7.00 3.64
CA PRO A 22 7.84 6.27 3.82
C PRO A 22 8.99 7.14 4.32
N ILE A 23 8.98 8.44 3.98
CA ILE A 23 9.97 9.42 4.45
C ILE A 23 9.84 9.57 5.97
N PHE A 24 8.62 9.84 6.48
CA PHE A 24 8.35 9.89 7.92
C PHE A 24 8.60 8.55 8.58
N GLY A 25 8.24 7.44 7.91
CA GLY A 25 8.52 6.08 8.35
C GLY A 25 10.01 5.85 8.61
N LYS A 26 10.87 6.26 7.68
CA LYS A 26 12.35 6.20 7.84
C LYS A 26 12.83 7.01 9.04
N ILE A 27 12.26 8.18 9.28
CA ILE A 27 12.62 9.01 10.45
C ILE A 27 12.27 8.26 11.74
N VAL A 28 11.06 7.69 11.84
CA VAL A 28 10.64 6.93 13.03
C VAL A 28 11.49 5.67 13.23
N LEU A 29 11.83 4.96 12.15
CA LEU A 29 12.65 3.74 12.18
C LEU A 29 14.11 3.96 12.65
N ARG A 30 14.55 5.21 12.79
CA ARG A 30 15.83 5.52 13.45
C ARG A 30 15.77 5.38 14.99
N SER A 31 14.56 5.44 15.55
CA SER A 31 14.34 5.46 17.01
C SER A 31 13.43 4.34 17.50
N MET A 32 12.74 3.64 16.60
CA MET A 32 11.80 2.57 16.93
C MET A 32 11.97 1.39 15.98
N SER A 33 11.65 0.17 16.44
CA SER A 33 11.61 -1.01 15.59
C SER A 33 10.45 -0.96 14.59
N SER A 34 10.58 -1.71 13.48
CA SER A 34 9.52 -1.84 12.48
C SER A 34 8.23 -2.42 13.08
N THR A 35 8.36 -3.38 14.00
CA THR A 35 7.23 -4.01 14.67
C THR A 35 6.45 -3.02 15.53
N SER A 36 7.15 -2.22 16.34
CA SER A 36 6.53 -1.19 17.19
C SER A 36 5.82 -0.13 16.38
N LEU A 37 6.42 0.34 15.28
CA LEU A 37 5.77 1.30 14.39
C LEU A 37 4.50 0.72 13.76
N VAL A 38 4.53 -0.53 13.28
CA VAL A 38 3.35 -1.18 12.70
C VAL A 38 2.22 -1.27 13.72
N VAL A 39 2.51 -1.74 14.92
CA VAL A 39 1.45 -1.93 15.93
C VAL A 39 0.87 -0.61 16.42
N LEU A 40 1.69 0.40 16.69
CA LEU A 40 1.20 1.75 17.01
C LEU A 40 0.30 2.29 15.91
N ARG A 41 0.68 2.06 14.65
CA ARG A 41 -0.06 2.48 13.48
C ARG A 41 -1.40 1.78 13.36
N LEU A 42 -1.43 0.44 13.50
CA LEU A 42 -2.65 -0.34 13.40
C LEU A 42 -3.60 -0.10 14.57
N ALA A 43 -3.09 -0.15 15.79
CA ALA A 43 -3.89 0.08 17.00
C ALA A 43 -4.44 1.52 17.05
N GLY A 44 -3.60 2.51 16.76
CA GLY A 44 -4.03 3.91 16.69
C GLY A 44 -5.11 4.14 15.62
N ALA A 45 -4.92 3.56 14.43
CA ALA A 45 -5.92 3.65 13.38
C ALA A 45 -7.22 2.92 13.73
N ALA A 46 -7.15 1.74 14.35
CA ALA A 46 -8.33 1.00 14.80
C ALA A 46 -9.16 1.82 15.81
N VAL A 47 -8.51 2.46 16.77
CA VAL A 47 -9.16 3.36 17.74
C VAL A 47 -9.83 4.53 17.03
N LEU A 48 -9.11 5.22 16.12
CA LEU A 48 -9.68 6.36 15.40
C LEU A 48 -10.83 5.95 14.49
N PHE A 49 -10.73 4.83 13.77
CA PHE A 49 -11.83 4.32 12.96
C PHE A 49 -13.04 3.92 13.81
N ALA A 50 -12.83 3.31 14.98
CA ALA A 50 -13.92 2.97 15.90
C ALA A 50 -14.64 4.22 16.44
N ILE A 51 -13.90 5.31 16.72
CA ILE A 51 -14.48 6.60 17.15
C ILE A 51 -15.28 7.25 16.00
N LEU A 52 -14.75 7.21 14.78
CA LEU A 52 -15.39 7.80 13.61
C LEU A 52 -16.63 7.02 13.17
N GLN A 53 -16.62 5.70 13.34
CA GLN A 53 -17.71 4.81 12.93
C GLN A 53 -18.77 4.66 14.03
N ARG A 54 -19.74 5.57 14.06
CA ARG A 54 -20.81 5.58 15.08
C ARG A 54 -21.78 4.40 15.00
N ARG A 55 -21.93 3.78 13.82
CA ARG A 55 -22.85 2.66 13.57
C ARG A 55 -22.15 1.56 12.80
N LEU A 56 -21.38 0.75 13.52
CA LEU A 56 -20.68 -0.39 12.95
C LEU A 56 -21.68 -1.53 12.68
N THR A 57 -21.69 -2.07 11.46
CA THR A 57 -22.47 -3.27 11.16
C THR A 57 -21.88 -4.46 11.93
N PRO A 58 -22.65 -5.09 12.83
CA PRO A 58 -22.13 -6.23 13.60
C PRO A 58 -21.71 -7.38 12.70
N LEU A 59 -20.56 -8.01 12.98
CA LEU A 59 -20.06 -9.17 12.21
C LEU A 59 -21.10 -10.29 12.15
N LEU A 60 -21.81 -10.54 13.25
CA LEU A 60 -22.84 -11.57 13.32
C LEU A 60 -24.02 -11.37 12.34
N ARG A 61 -24.18 -10.17 11.80
CA ARG A 61 -25.20 -9.88 10.78
C ARG A 61 -24.66 -10.03 9.35
N MET A 62 -23.35 -10.31 9.20
CA MET A 62 -22.74 -10.53 7.90
C MET A 62 -22.76 -12.02 7.54
N PRO A 63 -22.99 -12.39 6.28
CA PRO A 63 -22.78 -13.75 5.80
C PRO A 63 -21.37 -14.23 6.10
N VAL A 64 -21.20 -15.52 6.43
CA VAL A 64 -19.89 -16.12 6.73
C VAL A 64 -18.87 -15.85 5.61
N LYS A 65 -19.29 -15.92 4.35
CA LYS A 65 -18.46 -15.59 3.18
C LYS A 65 -17.88 -14.18 3.27
N ASP A 66 -18.68 -13.20 3.67
CA ASP A 66 -18.23 -11.81 3.76
C ASP A 66 -17.28 -11.62 4.95
N ILE A 67 -17.48 -12.34 6.07
CA ILE A 67 -16.56 -12.34 7.21
C ILE A 67 -15.21 -12.95 6.81
N VAL A 68 -15.20 -14.05 6.06
CA VAL A 68 -13.96 -14.67 5.55
C VAL A 68 -13.20 -13.70 4.64
N VAL A 69 -13.89 -13.05 3.68
CA VAL A 69 -13.27 -12.07 2.78
C VAL A 69 -12.79 -10.86 3.57
N LEU A 70 -13.52 -10.38 4.56
CA LEU A 70 -13.13 -9.26 5.42
C LEU A 70 -11.87 -9.59 6.23
N THR A 71 -11.80 -10.82 6.78
CA THR A 71 -10.61 -11.30 7.49
C THR A 71 -9.42 -11.43 6.55
N ALA A 72 -9.62 -11.96 5.34
CA ALA A 72 -8.59 -12.01 4.32
C ALA A 72 -8.09 -10.60 3.94
N CYS A 73 -9.01 -9.63 3.76
CA CYS A 73 -8.64 -8.23 3.54
C CYS A 73 -7.80 -7.66 4.69
N SER A 74 -8.12 -7.99 5.94
CA SER A 74 -7.34 -7.57 7.10
C SER A 74 -5.95 -8.20 7.10
N LEU A 75 -5.84 -9.51 6.86
CA LEU A 75 -4.55 -10.21 6.85
C LEU A 75 -3.66 -9.76 5.69
N LEU A 76 -4.21 -9.62 4.49
CA LEU A 76 -3.45 -9.26 3.29
C LEU A 76 -3.17 -7.75 3.21
N GLY A 77 -4.23 -6.94 3.35
CA GLY A 77 -4.16 -5.49 3.14
C GLY A 77 -3.66 -4.69 4.34
N ILE A 78 -3.73 -5.24 5.54
CA ILE A 78 -3.35 -4.54 6.77
C ILE A 78 -2.19 -5.25 7.46
N VAL A 79 -2.38 -6.46 8.00
CA VAL A 79 -1.34 -7.13 8.78
C VAL A 79 -0.10 -7.42 7.93
N GLY A 80 -0.23 -8.31 6.94
CA GLY A 80 0.87 -8.72 6.08
C GLY A 80 1.46 -7.55 5.31
N ASN A 81 0.60 -6.71 4.72
CA ASN A 81 1.01 -5.52 3.99
C ASN A 81 1.88 -4.59 4.86
N GLN A 82 1.42 -4.22 6.05
CA GLN A 82 2.13 -3.26 6.89
C GLN A 82 3.44 -3.83 7.45
N PHE A 83 3.44 -5.09 7.91
CA PHE A 83 4.67 -5.71 8.42
C PHE A 83 5.73 -5.84 7.32
N LEU A 84 5.35 -6.31 6.13
CA LEU A 84 6.28 -6.46 5.01
C LEU A 84 6.78 -5.12 4.49
N PHE A 85 5.89 -4.11 4.38
CA PHE A 85 6.29 -2.79 3.92
C PHE A 85 7.25 -2.13 4.91
N VAL A 86 6.88 -2.05 6.20
CA VAL A 86 7.69 -1.33 7.20
C VAL A 86 9.01 -2.05 7.46
N LYS A 87 9.01 -3.39 7.50
CA LYS A 87 10.25 -4.16 7.58
C LYS A 87 11.08 -4.00 6.32
N GLY A 88 10.50 -4.09 5.14
CA GLY A 88 11.16 -3.83 3.86
C GLY A 88 11.78 -2.43 3.82
N LEU A 89 11.00 -1.41 4.17
CA LEU A 89 11.45 -0.01 4.25
C LEU A 89 12.61 0.17 5.24
N SER A 90 12.66 -0.57 6.36
CA SER A 90 13.78 -0.50 7.29
C SER A 90 15.10 -1.00 6.68
N LEU A 91 15.03 -1.86 5.66
CA LEU A 91 16.16 -2.53 5.03
C LEU A 91 16.56 -1.98 3.65
N THR A 92 15.66 -1.21 2.98
CA THR A 92 15.92 -0.61 1.67
C THR A 92 15.75 0.92 1.70
N THR A 93 15.97 1.59 0.58
CA THR A 93 15.73 3.03 0.44
C THR A 93 14.25 3.35 0.19
N VAL A 94 13.81 4.57 0.49
CA VAL A 94 12.47 5.07 0.14
C VAL A 94 12.27 5.03 -1.37
N ILE A 95 13.30 5.45 -2.12
CA ILE A 95 13.27 5.48 -3.58
C ILE A 95 13.01 4.08 -4.15
N ASN A 96 13.75 3.06 -3.68
CA ASN A 96 13.54 1.68 -4.14
C ASN A 96 12.16 1.15 -3.74
N ALA A 97 11.72 1.41 -2.50
CA ALA A 97 10.42 0.99 -2.01
C ALA A 97 9.27 1.56 -2.87
N GLU A 98 9.36 2.84 -3.24
CA GLU A 98 8.33 3.49 -4.06
C GLU A 98 8.36 2.99 -5.52
N ILE A 99 9.53 2.77 -6.11
CA ILE A 99 9.62 2.18 -7.46
C ILE A 99 9.02 0.77 -7.48
N LEU A 100 9.35 -0.07 -6.49
CA LEU A 100 8.81 -1.43 -6.42
C LEU A 100 7.30 -1.44 -6.14
N SER A 101 6.79 -0.47 -5.39
CA SER A 101 5.35 -0.31 -5.16
C SER A 101 4.57 0.01 -6.43
N THR A 102 5.22 0.55 -7.47
CA THR A 102 4.57 0.76 -8.78
C THR A 102 4.21 -0.53 -9.51
N THR A 103 4.62 -1.69 -9.01
CA THR A 103 4.16 -3.00 -9.51
C THR A 103 2.74 -3.35 -9.05
N ILE A 104 2.18 -2.65 -8.05
CA ILE A 104 0.82 -2.89 -7.54
C ILE A 104 -0.24 -2.90 -8.65
N PRO A 105 -0.29 -1.92 -9.59
CA PRO A 105 -1.25 -1.96 -10.69
C PRO A 105 -1.12 -3.20 -11.57
N VAL A 106 0.10 -3.67 -11.82
CA VAL A 106 0.33 -4.90 -12.61
C VAL A 106 -0.28 -6.11 -11.89
N TYR A 107 -0.02 -6.24 -10.59
CA TYR A 107 -0.60 -7.31 -9.77
C TYR A 107 -2.12 -7.19 -9.66
N ALA A 108 -2.65 -5.97 -9.53
CA ALA A 108 -4.09 -5.74 -9.45
C ALA A 108 -4.80 -6.16 -10.74
N ILE A 109 -4.25 -5.80 -11.90
CA ILE A 109 -4.80 -6.18 -13.21
C ILE A 109 -4.65 -7.68 -13.44
N ALA A 110 -3.49 -8.27 -13.16
CA ALA A 110 -3.29 -9.71 -13.26
C ALA A 110 -4.30 -10.48 -12.37
N THR A 111 -4.48 -10.04 -11.13
CA THR A 111 -5.47 -10.61 -10.21
C THR A 111 -6.91 -10.46 -10.73
N SER A 112 -7.25 -9.28 -11.28
CA SER A 112 -8.58 -9.02 -11.87
C SER A 112 -8.85 -9.94 -13.05
N ILE A 113 -7.84 -10.23 -13.88
CA ILE A 113 -7.95 -11.18 -15.00
C ILE A 113 -8.12 -12.61 -14.47
N LEU A 114 -7.31 -13.03 -13.51
CA LEU A 114 -7.39 -14.38 -12.91
C LEU A 114 -8.74 -14.65 -12.24
N LEU A 115 -9.34 -13.63 -11.63
CA LEU A 115 -10.67 -13.72 -11.01
C LEU A 115 -11.83 -13.52 -12.00
N GLY A 116 -11.55 -13.32 -13.27
CA GLY A 116 -12.55 -13.16 -14.32
C GLY A 116 -13.26 -11.81 -14.33
N TYR A 117 -12.73 -10.80 -13.60
CA TYR A 117 -13.28 -9.44 -13.61
C TYR A 117 -12.88 -8.64 -14.86
N GLU A 118 -11.74 -8.98 -15.47
CA GLU A 118 -11.20 -8.33 -16.65
C GLU A 118 -10.64 -9.36 -17.64
N ARG A 119 -10.54 -8.98 -18.93
CA ARG A 119 -9.96 -9.84 -19.99
C ARG A 119 -8.52 -9.41 -20.27
N GLY A 120 -7.60 -10.37 -20.29
CA GLY A 120 -6.20 -10.15 -20.65
C GLY A 120 -6.02 -9.86 -22.14
N SER A 121 -4.90 -9.23 -22.53
CA SER A 121 -4.48 -9.01 -23.90
C SER A 121 -2.98 -9.22 -24.09
N LEU A 122 -2.56 -9.29 -25.35
CA LEU A 122 -1.14 -9.32 -25.68
C LEU A 122 -0.42 -8.06 -25.18
N LYS A 123 -1.04 -6.88 -25.23
CA LYS A 123 -0.47 -5.62 -24.69
C LYS A 123 -0.33 -5.67 -23.18
N THR A 124 -1.33 -6.20 -22.49
CA THR A 124 -1.25 -6.44 -21.04
C THR A 124 -0.09 -7.36 -20.72
N LEU A 125 0.08 -8.47 -21.45
CA LEU A 125 1.20 -9.40 -21.24
C LEU A 125 2.56 -8.74 -21.46
N ILE A 126 2.72 -7.99 -22.56
CA ILE A 126 3.95 -7.25 -22.87
C ILE A 126 4.26 -6.24 -21.74
N GLY A 127 3.28 -5.48 -21.30
CA GLY A 127 3.47 -4.51 -20.21
C GLY A 127 3.87 -5.17 -18.90
N VAL A 128 3.28 -6.32 -18.56
CA VAL A 128 3.68 -7.14 -17.40
C VAL A 128 5.14 -7.57 -17.54
N LEU A 129 5.56 -8.08 -18.71
CA LEU A 129 6.93 -8.51 -18.94
C LEU A 129 7.94 -7.36 -18.80
N PHE A 130 7.63 -6.15 -19.31
CA PHE A 130 8.47 -4.97 -19.10
C PHE A 130 8.59 -4.60 -17.62
N SER A 131 7.48 -4.64 -16.87
CA SER A 131 7.49 -4.35 -15.43
C SER A 131 8.32 -5.38 -14.66
N VAL A 132 8.17 -6.66 -14.98
CA VAL A 132 8.98 -7.75 -14.38
C VAL A 132 10.46 -7.58 -14.71
N ALA A 133 10.81 -7.23 -15.96
CA ALA A 133 12.19 -6.96 -16.35
C ALA A 133 12.79 -5.79 -15.54
N GLY A 134 12.05 -4.72 -15.32
CA GLY A 134 12.48 -3.59 -14.48
C GLY A 134 12.68 -4.00 -13.02
N VAL A 135 11.79 -4.81 -12.45
CA VAL A 135 11.93 -5.36 -11.09
C VAL A 135 13.16 -6.24 -10.99
N VAL A 136 13.35 -7.19 -11.92
CA VAL A 136 14.51 -8.08 -11.95
C VAL A 136 15.80 -7.28 -12.09
N TYR A 137 15.80 -6.23 -12.92
CA TYR A 137 16.96 -5.35 -13.07
C TYR A 137 17.26 -4.58 -11.77
N LEU A 138 16.25 -4.06 -11.06
CA LEU A 138 16.45 -3.33 -9.80
C LEU A 138 16.92 -4.26 -8.68
N VAL A 139 16.25 -5.39 -8.48
CA VAL A 139 16.56 -6.35 -7.42
C VAL A 139 17.86 -7.10 -7.70
N ASN A 140 18.15 -7.37 -8.99
CA ASN A 140 19.36 -8.09 -9.47
C ASN A 140 19.55 -9.47 -8.81
N PRO A 141 18.59 -10.38 -8.90
CA PRO A 141 18.62 -11.64 -8.14
C PRO A 141 19.82 -12.54 -8.50
N PHE A 142 20.41 -12.37 -9.69
CA PHE A 142 21.55 -13.18 -10.16
C PHE A 142 22.88 -12.79 -9.53
N HIS A 143 23.00 -11.56 -9.00
CA HIS A 143 24.17 -11.05 -8.30
C HIS A 143 23.81 -10.57 -6.89
N ALA A 144 22.54 -10.76 -6.51
CA ALA A 144 22.05 -10.38 -5.21
C ALA A 144 22.48 -11.45 -4.21
N ASP A 145 23.39 -11.11 -3.37
CA ASP A 145 23.52 -11.81 -2.11
C ASP A 145 22.24 -11.52 -1.29
N LEU A 146 21.38 -12.51 -1.11
CA LEU A 146 20.18 -12.40 -0.28
C LEU A 146 20.52 -12.08 1.19
N SER A 147 21.80 -12.22 1.56
CA SER A 147 22.30 -11.74 2.84
C SER A 147 22.36 -10.21 2.92
N THR A 148 22.32 -9.49 1.79
CA THR A 148 22.29 -8.02 1.83
C THR A 148 20.95 -7.50 2.29
N HIS A 149 20.96 -6.60 3.26
CA HIS A 149 19.76 -5.97 3.81
C HIS A 149 18.87 -5.36 2.72
N THR A 150 19.46 -4.68 1.73
CA THR A 150 18.73 -4.01 0.65
C THR A 150 17.97 -4.99 -0.24
N THR A 151 18.56 -6.12 -0.61
CA THR A 151 17.88 -7.15 -1.43
C THR A 151 16.70 -7.74 -0.68
N THR A 152 16.89 -8.11 0.59
CA THR A 152 15.81 -8.60 1.45
C THR A 152 14.70 -7.55 1.57
N GLY A 153 15.05 -6.28 1.79
CA GLY A 153 14.10 -5.18 1.83
C GLY A 153 13.28 -5.04 0.54
N ASN A 154 13.93 -5.11 -0.61
CA ASN A 154 13.27 -5.03 -1.92
C ASN A 154 12.28 -6.20 -2.15
N VAL A 155 12.68 -7.44 -1.79
CA VAL A 155 11.79 -8.60 -1.88
C VAL A 155 10.56 -8.45 -0.98
N LEU A 156 10.74 -7.98 0.27
CA LEU A 156 9.62 -7.71 1.17
C LEU A 156 8.64 -6.68 0.61
N ILE A 157 9.14 -5.62 -0.05
CA ILE A 157 8.30 -4.61 -0.72
C ILE A 157 7.54 -5.22 -1.91
N LEU A 158 8.16 -6.10 -2.69
CA LEU A 158 7.47 -6.78 -3.80
C LEU A 158 6.33 -7.68 -3.31
N VAL A 159 6.58 -8.48 -2.28
CA VAL A 159 5.54 -9.33 -1.66
C VAL A 159 4.43 -8.45 -1.08
N ASN A 160 4.80 -7.37 -0.38
CA ASN A 160 3.84 -6.37 0.09
C ASN A 160 2.96 -5.82 -1.05
N SER A 161 3.55 -5.45 -2.18
CA SER A 161 2.85 -4.89 -3.34
C SER A 161 1.82 -5.88 -3.90
N PHE A 162 2.18 -7.17 -3.95
CA PHE A 162 1.25 -8.23 -4.35
C PHE A 162 0.08 -8.38 -3.35
N LEU A 163 0.36 -8.42 -2.04
CA LEU A 163 -0.69 -8.52 -1.02
C LEU A 163 -1.65 -7.32 -1.06
N TYR A 164 -1.11 -6.11 -1.25
CA TYR A 164 -1.92 -4.91 -1.35
C TYR A 164 -2.80 -4.90 -2.61
N ALA A 165 -2.28 -5.37 -3.73
CA ALA A 165 -3.05 -5.53 -4.97
C ALA A 165 -4.22 -6.52 -4.79
N LEU A 166 -3.97 -7.69 -4.17
CA LEU A 166 -5.03 -8.63 -3.81
C LEU A 166 -6.09 -7.96 -2.95
N TYR A 167 -5.68 -7.26 -1.89
CA TYR A 167 -6.60 -6.53 -1.01
C TYR A 167 -7.49 -5.54 -1.79
N ILE A 168 -6.91 -4.71 -2.67
CA ILE A 168 -7.69 -3.74 -3.47
C ILE A 168 -8.77 -4.45 -4.28
N VAL A 169 -8.42 -5.56 -4.94
CA VAL A 169 -9.37 -6.29 -5.81
C VAL A 169 -10.48 -6.97 -5.02
N ILE A 170 -10.11 -7.73 -3.97
CA ILE A 170 -11.11 -8.51 -3.21
C ILE A 170 -11.99 -7.63 -2.30
N SER A 171 -11.49 -6.48 -1.83
CA SER A 171 -12.24 -5.59 -0.94
C SER A 171 -13.35 -4.81 -1.66
N LYS A 172 -13.29 -4.66 -2.99
CA LYS A 172 -14.23 -3.83 -3.76
C LYS A 172 -15.69 -4.16 -3.47
N ASN A 173 -16.05 -5.43 -3.47
CA ASN A 173 -17.43 -5.86 -3.24
C ASN A 173 -17.89 -5.59 -1.80
N LEU A 174 -16.98 -5.74 -0.82
CA LEU A 174 -17.27 -5.45 0.58
C LEU A 174 -17.50 -3.95 0.79
N VAL A 175 -16.61 -3.09 0.25
CA VAL A 175 -16.77 -1.63 0.40
C VAL A 175 -18.02 -1.13 -0.33
N GLY A 176 -18.41 -1.75 -1.44
CA GLY A 176 -19.66 -1.44 -2.14
C GLY A 176 -20.90 -1.82 -1.33
N ARG A 177 -20.86 -2.94 -0.60
CA ARG A 177 -21.99 -3.47 0.17
C ARG A 177 -22.13 -2.83 1.55
N TYR A 178 -21.03 -2.68 2.28
CA TYR A 178 -21.02 -2.24 3.68
C TYR A 178 -20.54 -0.81 3.90
N GLY A 179 -20.06 -0.16 2.85
CA GLY A 179 -19.50 1.17 2.91
C GLY A 179 -18.02 1.22 3.34
N ALA A 180 -17.31 2.22 2.85
CA ALA A 180 -15.86 2.37 3.03
C ALA A 180 -15.43 2.44 4.50
N LEU A 181 -16.11 3.27 5.30
CA LEU A 181 -15.75 3.46 6.70
C LEU A 181 -16.00 2.20 7.54
N ASN A 182 -17.09 1.48 7.27
CA ASN A 182 -17.42 0.24 7.97
C ASN A 182 -16.37 -0.85 7.71
N VAL A 183 -16.03 -1.06 6.42
CA VAL A 183 -15.01 -2.04 6.02
C VAL A 183 -13.64 -1.64 6.59
N ALA A 184 -13.23 -0.37 6.45
CA ALA A 184 -11.98 0.11 7.01
C ALA A 184 -11.91 -0.13 8.54
N THR A 185 -12.98 0.19 9.28
CA THR A 185 -13.02 -0.04 10.72
C THR A 185 -12.80 -1.52 11.06
N TRP A 186 -13.50 -2.44 10.39
CA TRP A 186 -13.38 -3.86 10.68
C TRP A 186 -12.01 -4.43 10.33
N ILE A 187 -11.44 -4.09 9.16
CA ILE A 187 -10.12 -4.62 8.78
C ILE A 187 -9.01 -4.13 9.73
N PHE A 188 -9.10 -2.89 10.23
CA PHE A 188 -8.15 -2.39 11.23
C PHE A 188 -8.38 -2.97 12.62
N LEU A 189 -9.63 -3.18 13.06
CA LEU A 189 -9.93 -3.84 14.32
C LEU A 189 -9.43 -5.28 14.34
N ILE A 190 -9.75 -6.08 13.31
CA ILE A 190 -9.26 -7.46 13.17
C ILE A 190 -7.73 -7.49 13.13
N GLY A 191 -7.13 -6.62 12.31
CA GLY A 191 -5.68 -6.50 12.21
C GLY A 191 -5.02 -6.14 13.55
N SER A 192 -5.62 -5.23 14.32
CA SER A 192 -5.11 -4.84 15.64
C SER A 192 -5.19 -5.98 16.65
N VAL A 193 -6.29 -6.73 16.69
CA VAL A 193 -6.42 -7.90 17.58
C VAL A 193 -5.30 -8.91 17.33
N ILE A 194 -4.94 -9.12 16.06
CA ILE A 194 -3.86 -10.05 15.68
C ILE A 194 -2.48 -9.50 16.02
N THR A 195 -2.26 -8.18 15.84
CA THR A 195 -0.92 -7.59 15.89
C THR A 195 -0.54 -7.02 17.27
N VAL A 196 -1.52 -6.60 18.07
CA VAL A 196 -1.28 -6.01 19.40
C VAL A 196 -0.46 -6.94 20.32
N PRO A 197 -0.72 -8.26 20.42
CA PRO A 197 0.09 -9.14 21.27
C PRO A 197 1.59 -9.12 20.91
N VAL A 198 1.90 -9.15 19.61
CA VAL A 198 3.29 -9.10 19.11
C VAL A 198 3.90 -7.71 19.37
N GLY A 199 3.08 -6.66 19.24
CA GLY A 199 3.52 -5.30 19.39
C GLY A 199 3.77 -4.91 20.83
N VAL A 200 2.94 -5.34 21.76
CA VAL A 200 3.18 -5.12 23.21
C VAL A 200 4.55 -5.66 23.60
N TYR A 201 4.88 -6.87 23.17
CA TYR A 201 6.19 -7.46 23.42
C TYR A 201 7.34 -6.64 22.81
N SER A 202 7.16 -6.11 21.59
CA SER A 202 8.15 -5.23 20.96
C SER A 202 8.31 -3.91 21.69
N LEU A 203 7.21 -3.25 22.02
CA LEU A 203 7.20 -1.96 22.70
C LEU A 203 7.82 -2.01 24.10
N GLN A 204 7.63 -3.11 24.84
CA GLN A 204 8.23 -3.30 26.15
C GLN A 204 9.77 -3.38 26.12
N ARG A 205 10.35 -3.71 24.97
CA ARG A 205 11.81 -3.79 24.78
C ARG A 205 12.43 -2.48 24.31
N GLU A 206 11.60 -1.49 24.00
CA GLU A 206 12.07 -0.18 23.56
C GLU A 206 12.09 0.82 24.71
N ASN A 207 13.10 1.69 24.71
CA ASN A 207 13.14 2.81 25.64
C ASN A 207 12.27 3.95 25.12
N LEU A 208 10.95 3.82 25.29
CA LEU A 208 9.98 4.81 24.80
C LEU A 208 10.19 6.21 25.40
N ALA A 209 10.78 6.30 26.61
CA ALA A 209 11.08 7.58 27.25
C ALA A 209 12.23 8.34 26.55
N ALA A 210 13.11 7.62 25.85
CA ALA A 210 14.18 8.23 25.06
C ALA A 210 13.72 8.69 23.67
N VAL A 211 12.50 8.32 23.25
CA VAL A 211 11.96 8.72 21.95
C VAL A 211 11.55 10.19 21.98
N GLY A 212 12.21 11.01 21.15
CA GLY A 212 11.98 12.45 21.09
C GLY A 212 10.57 12.83 20.62
N ALA A 213 10.11 14.01 21.03
CA ALA A 213 8.79 14.54 20.68
C ALA A 213 8.54 14.62 19.16
N GLY A 214 9.58 14.91 18.36
CA GLY A 214 9.50 14.92 16.90
C GLY A 214 9.17 13.54 16.29
N THR A 215 9.71 12.45 16.86
CA THR A 215 9.38 11.08 16.44
C THR A 215 7.93 10.74 16.81
N TRP A 216 7.45 11.12 17.99
CA TRP A 216 6.04 10.93 18.36
C TRP A 216 5.09 11.74 17.48
N ALA A 217 5.45 12.96 17.10
CA ALA A 217 4.69 13.77 16.15
C ALA A 217 4.63 13.09 14.75
N ALA A 218 5.75 12.50 14.30
CA ALA A 218 5.79 11.72 13.07
C ALA A 218 4.91 10.46 13.17
N VAL A 219 4.91 9.74 14.28
CA VAL A 219 4.01 8.59 14.53
C VAL A 219 2.55 9.03 14.46
N ALA A 220 2.19 10.10 15.15
CA ALA A 220 0.83 10.65 15.13
C ALA A 220 0.41 11.07 13.70
N PHE A 221 1.29 11.75 12.96
CA PHE A 221 1.08 12.09 11.56
C PHE A 221 0.81 10.84 10.71
N ILE A 222 1.64 9.80 10.87
CA ILE A 222 1.52 8.53 10.13
C ILE A 222 0.18 7.83 10.44
N ILE A 223 -0.28 7.85 11.69
CA ILE A 223 -1.56 7.24 12.07
C ILE A 223 -2.72 8.00 11.44
N VAL A 224 -2.75 9.33 11.58
CA VAL A 224 -3.90 10.14 11.14
C VAL A 224 -3.96 10.24 9.62
N PHE A 225 -2.89 10.71 8.97
CA PHE A 225 -2.93 11.08 7.55
C PHE A 225 -2.74 9.89 6.60
N PRO A 226 -1.58 9.22 6.52
CA PRO A 226 -1.40 8.12 5.57
C PRO A 226 -2.04 6.80 6.02
N THR A 227 -2.61 6.72 7.24
CA THR A 227 -3.35 5.54 7.64
C THR A 227 -4.85 5.79 7.68
N VAL A 228 -5.37 6.58 8.59
CA VAL A 228 -6.83 6.75 8.71
C VAL A 228 -7.42 7.46 7.51
N ILE A 229 -6.91 8.64 7.17
CA ILE A 229 -7.46 9.45 6.06
C ILE A 229 -7.22 8.75 4.72
N ALA A 230 -6.00 8.28 4.44
CA ALA A 230 -5.69 7.69 3.15
C ALA A 230 -6.45 6.37 2.92
N TYR A 231 -6.51 5.46 3.90
CA TYR A 231 -7.27 4.21 3.76
C TYR A 231 -8.78 4.45 3.61
N TYR A 232 -9.34 5.42 4.36
CA TYR A 232 -10.73 5.80 4.19
C TYR A 232 -11.02 6.35 2.80
N LEU A 233 -10.23 7.32 2.35
CA LEU A 233 -10.40 7.94 1.01
C LEU A 233 -10.20 6.91 -0.11
N ASN A 234 -9.24 6.01 0.04
CA ASN A 234 -8.98 4.94 -0.93
C ASN A 234 -10.16 3.98 -1.02
N ALA A 235 -10.68 3.51 0.12
CA ALA A 235 -11.87 2.66 0.17
C ALA A 235 -13.11 3.41 -0.34
N TRP A 236 -13.25 4.70 -0.02
CA TRP A 236 -14.34 5.54 -0.53
C TRP A 236 -14.25 5.74 -2.06
N ALA A 237 -13.08 5.94 -2.62
CA ALA A 237 -12.89 6.02 -4.07
C ALA A 237 -13.23 4.68 -4.73
N LEU A 238 -12.83 3.56 -4.12
CA LEU A 238 -13.09 2.21 -4.61
C LEU A 238 -14.60 1.88 -4.73
N THR A 239 -15.48 2.56 -3.98
CA THR A 239 -16.93 2.45 -4.18
C THR A 239 -17.41 3.10 -5.49
N ARG A 240 -16.61 3.96 -6.13
CA ARG A 240 -17.00 4.82 -7.25
C ARG A 240 -16.23 4.56 -8.55
N VAL A 241 -15.03 3.99 -8.43
CA VAL A 241 -14.18 3.67 -9.57
C VAL A 241 -13.66 2.23 -9.50
N PRO A 242 -13.24 1.62 -10.62
CA PRO A 242 -12.65 0.29 -10.65
C PRO A 242 -11.33 0.20 -9.86
N PRO A 243 -10.94 -1.01 -9.37
CA PRO A 243 -9.66 -1.22 -8.70
C PRO A 243 -8.45 -0.81 -9.54
N SER A 244 -8.49 -1.05 -10.86
CA SER A 244 -7.46 -0.64 -11.81
C SER A 244 -7.22 0.87 -11.81
N VAL A 245 -8.30 1.67 -11.78
CA VAL A 245 -8.20 3.14 -11.68
C VAL A 245 -7.59 3.56 -10.35
N VAL A 246 -7.99 2.94 -9.23
CA VAL A 246 -7.39 3.23 -7.92
C VAL A 246 -5.88 2.95 -7.95
N ALA A 247 -5.48 1.83 -8.53
CA ALA A 247 -4.09 1.41 -8.60
C ALA A 247 -3.22 2.31 -9.51
N ILE A 248 -3.75 2.87 -10.59
CA ILE A 248 -3.00 3.76 -11.51
C ILE A 248 -2.47 5.01 -10.78
N TYR A 249 -3.22 5.56 -9.81
CA TYR A 249 -2.77 6.74 -9.08
C TYR A 249 -1.50 6.51 -8.25
N ILE A 250 -1.13 5.25 -7.95
CA ILE A 250 0.12 4.89 -7.24
C ILE A 250 1.37 5.44 -7.92
N TYR A 251 1.32 5.71 -9.24
CA TYR A 251 2.44 6.33 -9.96
C TYR A 251 2.81 7.73 -9.50
N LEU A 252 1.97 8.40 -8.76
CA LEU A 252 2.32 9.69 -8.16
C LEU A 252 3.30 9.55 -6.98
N GLN A 253 3.34 8.38 -6.31
CA GLN A 253 4.18 8.16 -5.13
C GLN A 253 5.69 8.31 -5.43
N PRO A 254 6.25 7.65 -6.47
CA PRO A 254 7.66 7.80 -6.78
C PRO A 254 8.09 9.23 -7.11
N LEU A 255 7.20 10.05 -7.71
CA LEU A 255 7.52 11.45 -7.99
C LEU A 255 7.79 12.22 -6.69
N ILE A 256 7.02 11.91 -5.63
CA ILE A 256 7.20 12.48 -4.30
C ILE A 256 8.49 11.96 -3.67
N ALA A 257 8.74 10.66 -3.75
CA ALA A 257 9.95 10.05 -3.21
C ALA A 257 11.21 10.59 -3.90
N PHE A 258 11.22 10.69 -5.23
CA PHE A 258 12.33 11.24 -6.00
C PHE A 258 12.62 12.71 -5.66
N GLY A 259 11.58 13.49 -5.36
CA GLY A 259 11.76 14.90 -4.98
C GLY A 259 12.22 15.11 -3.54
N PHE A 260 11.65 14.37 -2.60
CA PHE A 260 11.84 14.64 -1.17
C PHE A 260 12.84 13.73 -0.46
N ALA A 261 13.01 12.47 -0.87
CA ALA A 261 13.93 11.56 -0.18
C ALA A 261 15.39 12.01 -0.24
N PRO A 262 15.93 12.52 -1.36
CA PRO A 262 17.27 13.08 -1.40
C PRO A 262 17.46 14.26 -0.43
N LEU A 263 16.47 15.16 -0.37
CA LEU A 263 16.54 16.37 0.45
C LEU A 263 16.41 16.08 1.95
N LEU A 264 15.54 15.14 2.33
CA LEU A 264 15.20 14.90 3.74
C LEU A 264 15.96 13.74 4.36
N LEU A 265 16.41 12.77 3.55
CA LEU A 265 17.06 11.56 4.02
C LEU A 265 18.48 11.39 3.51
N GLY A 266 18.94 12.22 2.56
CA GLY A 266 20.24 12.09 1.91
C GLY A 266 20.34 10.88 0.98
N GLU A 267 19.22 10.32 0.51
CA GLU A 267 19.21 9.21 -0.45
C GLU A 267 19.69 9.69 -1.83
N SER A 268 20.43 8.86 -2.55
CA SER A 268 20.89 9.16 -3.91
C SER A 268 20.25 8.25 -4.94
N TRP A 269 20.04 8.77 -6.13
CA TRP A 269 19.61 7.97 -7.27
C TRP A 269 20.79 7.26 -7.89
N SER A 270 20.60 6.00 -8.28
CA SER A 270 21.56 5.29 -9.12
C SER A 270 21.03 5.20 -10.55
N TRP A 271 21.91 5.04 -11.53
CA TRP A 271 21.52 4.74 -12.92
C TRP A 271 20.64 3.50 -13.00
N ARG A 272 20.91 2.53 -12.15
CA ARG A 272 20.12 1.30 -12.03
C ARG A 272 18.69 1.59 -11.58
N THR A 273 18.52 2.44 -10.59
CA THR A 273 17.22 2.90 -10.09
C THR A 273 16.42 3.60 -11.18
N ILE A 274 17.07 4.51 -11.94
CA ILE A 274 16.42 5.25 -13.03
C ILE A 274 16.01 4.31 -14.17
N ALA A 275 16.90 3.41 -14.62
CA ALA A 275 16.60 2.47 -15.69
C ALA A 275 15.47 1.49 -15.31
N ALA A 276 15.48 0.99 -14.07
CA ALA A 276 14.39 0.15 -13.54
C ALA A 276 13.06 0.90 -13.51
N ALA A 277 13.07 2.16 -13.06
CA ALA A 277 11.88 3.00 -13.06
C ALA A 277 11.30 3.17 -14.47
N ILE A 278 12.13 3.47 -15.48
CA ILE A 278 11.70 3.60 -16.87
C ILE A 278 11.04 2.30 -17.37
N LEU A 279 11.64 1.14 -17.11
CA LEU A 279 11.08 -0.16 -17.51
C LEU A 279 9.74 -0.44 -16.81
N ILE A 280 9.67 -0.24 -15.49
CA ILE A 280 8.46 -0.47 -14.71
C ILE A 280 7.35 0.49 -15.16
N PHE A 281 7.60 1.80 -15.22
CA PHE A 281 6.62 2.79 -15.66
C PHE A 281 6.16 2.56 -17.09
N GLY A 282 7.08 2.20 -18.00
CA GLY A 282 6.76 1.86 -19.39
C GLY A 282 5.83 0.66 -19.47
N GLY A 283 6.16 -0.42 -18.75
CA GLY A 283 5.34 -1.63 -18.70
C GLY A 283 3.95 -1.36 -18.16
N VAL A 284 3.87 -0.65 -17.06
CA VAL A 284 2.59 -0.35 -16.44
C VAL A 284 1.73 0.59 -17.30
N THR A 285 2.33 1.59 -17.96
CA THR A 285 1.61 2.46 -18.91
C THR A 285 0.98 1.65 -20.04
N LEU A 286 1.68 0.61 -20.54
CA LEU A 286 1.12 -0.30 -21.54
C LEU A 286 -0.08 -1.07 -21.02
N VAL A 287 0.00 -1.61 -19.80
CA VAL A 287 -1.08 -2.38 -19.16
C VAL A 287 -2.31 -1.50 -18.96
N THR A 288 -2.13 -0.31 -18.37
CA THR A 288 -3.24 0.56 -18.00
C THR A 288 -3.97 1.14 -19.21
N ARG A 289 -3.23 1.60 -20.24
CA ARG A 289 -3.85 2.11 -21.49
C ARG A 289 -4.65 1.06 -22.24
N ASP A 290 -4.26 -0.21 -22.17
CA ASP A 290 -5.00 -1.29 -22.79
C ASP A 290 -6.31 -1.60 -22.05
N THR A 291 -6.27 -1.56 -20.72
CA THR A 291 -7.45 -1.75 -19.87
C THR A 291 -8.49 -0.65 -20.08
N ASP A 292 -8.07 0.63 -20.08
CA ASP A 292 -8.96 1.78 -20.28
C ASP A 292 -9.70 1.73 -21.63
N ARG A 293 -8.99 1.37 -22.71
CA ARG A 293 -9.60 1.25 -24.05
C ARG A 293 -10.71 0.20 -24.10
N ARG A 294 -10.61 -0.88 -23.32
CA ARG A 294 -11.60 -1.96 -23.31
C ARG A 294 -12.84 -1.62 -22.49
N ILE A 295 -12.68 -0.90 -21.41
CA ILE A 295 -13.82 -0.42 -20.61
C ILE A 295 -14.69 0.51 -21.45
N HIS A 296 -14.09 1.36 -22.29
CA HIS A 296 -14.82 2.28 -23.17
C HIS A 296 -15.45 1.61 -24.42
N VAL A 297 -14.99 0.42 -24.82
CA VAL A 297 -15.56 -0.33 -25.97
C VAL A 297 -16.70 -1.26 -25.54
N SER A 298 -16.82 -1.58 -24.25
CA SER A 298 -17.86 -2.46 -23.68
C SER A 298 -19.09 -1.71 -23.11
N VAL A 299 -19.13 -0.39 -23.25
CA VAL A 299 -20.27 0.51 -22.94
C VAL A 299 -20.86 1.05 -24.22
#